data_e24f27646ebe96d92abc774e5d8c51ea
#
_entry.id   e24f27646ebe96d92abc774e5d8c51ea
#
_cell.length_a   1.000
_cell.length_b   1.000
_cell.length_c   1.000
_cell.angle_alpha   90.00
_cell.angle_beta   90.00
_cell.angle_gamma   90.00
#
_symmetry.space_group_name_H-M   'P 1'
#
loop_
_entity.id
_entity.type
_entity.pdbx_description
1 polymer ?
#
loop_
_entity_poly.entity_id
_entity_poly.type
_entity_poly.pdbx_seq_one_letter_code
_entity_poly.pdbx_strand_id
1 'polypeptide(L)'
;PLKPELYGYAFFVDGLKIMDPGNVYMIRDVATVTNVFIIGGDRADLYKVNKVPHGTVRRMWYNSPTLGMDRRLTVYTPAGYENGKKRYPVFYLLHGAGGDEEAWIALGRTSQILDNLIAQGKAEPMIVVMTNGNAWQDAAPGESPKGFTVPSMSPKERASAPEGGFELSFPEIVKFVEKNFRTLPDKKHRAIAGLSMGGFHSCSISKYYPDMFDYVGLFSGTASRNDKSTCPVYTDFEGKLKTQFAKKPALYFIACGNRDFVFKSVTDFRKLLDDNGCKYEYLETGEGHIWRNWRIYLTEF
;
A
#
# COMPACT_ATOMS: atom_id res chain seq x y z
N PRO A 1 27.95 10.46 11.07
CA PRO A 1 27.64 9.31 10.23
C PRO A 1 26.12 9.15 10.08
N LEU A 2 25.65 8.77 8.88
CA LEU A 2 24.25 8.47 8.65
C LEU A 2 23.90 7.11 9.26
N LYS A 3 22.68 6.97 9.78
CA LYS A 3 22.17 5.70 10.32
C LYS A 3 21.81 4.74 9.18
N PRO A 4 21.72 3.41 9.45
CA PRO A 4 21.24 2.44 8.46
C PRO A 4 19.85 2.80 7.94
N GLU A 5 19.73 3.06 6.63
CA GLU A 5 18.47 3.43 5.97
C GLU A 5 18.68 3.55 4.44
N LEU A 6 17.56 3.66 3.70
CA LEU A 6 17.53 4.10 2.31
C LEU A 6 17.38 5.64 2.28
N TYR A 7 18.34 6.29 1.64
CA TYR A 7 18.41 7.75 1.52
C TYR A 7 18.21 8.21 0.09
N GLY A 8 17.43 9.28 -0.07
CA GLY A 8 17.37 10.05 -1.30
C GLY A 8 18.31 11.25 -1.24
N TYR A 9 18.92 11.61 -2.37
CA TYR A 9 19.77 12.79 -2.49
C TYR A 9 19.69 13.42 -3.89
N ALA A 10 20.11 14.65 -3.99
CA ALA A 10 20.34 15.37 -5.22
C ALA A 10 21.45 16.41 -5.00
N PHE A 11 22.08 16.87 -6.09
CA PHE A 11 23.00 17.99 -6.05
C PHE A 11 22.29 19.31 -6.34
N PHE A 12 22.85 20.38 -5.82
CA PHE A 12 22.47 21.74 -6.19
C PHE A 12 23.71 22.42 -6.74
N VAL A 13 23.67 22.80 -8.01
CA VAL A 13 24.74 23.49 -8.71
C VAL A 13 24.18 24.81 -9.22
N ASP A 14 24.75 25.93 -8.76
CA ASP A 14 24.29 27.30 -9.09
C ASP A 14 22.77 27.50 -8.90
N GLY A 15 22.22 26.89 -7.82
CA GLY A 15 20.80 26.98 -7.48
C GLY A 15 19.90 26.01 -8.25
N LEU A 16 20.42 25.23 -9.20
CA LEU A 16 19.68 24.22 -9.92
C LEU A 16 19.82 22.85 -9.27
N LYS A 17 18.68 22.18 -9.05
CA LYS A 17 18.66 20.78 -8.61
C LYS A 17 19.00 19.88 -9.79
N ILE A 18 20.06 19.10 -9.65
CA ILE A 18 20.50 18.12 -10.65
C ILE A 18 20.59 16.72 -10.04
N MET A 19 20.39 15.71 -10.89
CA MET A 19 20.64 14.33 -10.55
C MET A 19 22.14 14.03 -10.64
N ASP A 20 22.59 13.03 -9.87
CA ASP A 20 23.93 12.51 -9.92
C ASP A 20 24.12 11.66 -11.21
N PRO A 21 24.93 12.09 -12.19
CA PRO A 21 25.16 11.30 -13.38
C PRO A 21 25.98 10.03 -13.14
N GLY A 22 26.67 9.95 -12.01
CA GLY A 22 27.44 8.77 -11.59
C GLY A 22 26.60 7.71 -10.87
N ASN A 23 25.35 8.00 -10.54
CA ASN A 23 24.42 7.06 -9.91
C ASN A 23 23.10 6.99 -10.68
N VAL A 24 22.92 5.94 -11.46
CA VAL A 24 21.69 5.72 -12.25
C VAL A 24 20.52 5.17 -11.42
N TYR A 25 20.75 4.87 -10.13
CA TYR A 25 19.68 4.38 -9.25
C TYR A 25 18.83 5.54 -8.75
N MET A 26 17.69 5.71 -9.39
CA MET A 26 16.72 6.79 -9.12
C MET A 26 15.37 6.24 -8.76
N ILE A 27 14.63 6.97 -7.90
CA ILE A 27 13.25 6.66 -7.53
C ILE A 27 12.41 7.91 -7.68
N ARG A 28 11.18 7.75 -8.18
CA ARG A 28 10.14 8.78 -8.18
C ARG A 28 9.32 8.67 -6.89
N ASP A 29 9.17 9.80 -6.20
CA ASP A 29 8.22 9.97 -5.10
C ASP A 29 7.29 11.14 -5.45
N VAL A 30 6.01 10.86 -5.65
CA VAL A 30 5.01 11.80 -6.17
C VAL A 30 5.49 12.43 -7.49
N ALA A 31 5.81 13.70 -7.52
CA ALA A 31 6.32 14.45 -8.68
C ALA A 31 7.84 14.68 -8.63
N THR A 32 8.54 14.12 -7.67
CA THR A 32 9.97 14.33 -7.46
C THR A 32 10.75 13.07 -7.84
N VAL A 33 11.84 13.23 -8.59
CA VAL A 33 12.83 12.17 -8.82
C VAL A 33 14.07 12.48 -7.99
N THR A 34 14.66 11.45 -7.40
CA THR A 34 15.88 11.57 -6.59
C THR A 34 16.78 10.36 -6.78
N ASN A 35 18.09 10.55 -6.77
CA ASN A 35 19.01 9.43 -6.65
C ASN A 35 18.91 8.83 -5.25
N VAL A 36 19.22 7.55 -5.13
CA VAL A 36 19.13 6.83 -3.84
C VAL A 36 20.35 5.99 -3.59
N PHE A 37 20.64 5.78 -2.31
CA PHE A 37 21.61 4.80 -1.83
C PHE A 37 21.13 4.19 -0.51
N ILE A 38 21.67 3.05 -0.14
CA ILE A 38 21.35 2.35 1.11
C ILE A 38 22.61 2.28 1.98
N ILE A 39 22.49 2.74 3.23
CA ILE A 39 23.44 2.41 4.29
C ILE A 39 22.94 1.16 4.97
N GLY A 40 23.70 0.08 4.87
CA GLY A 40 23.36 -1.21 5.46
C GLY A 40 23.49 -1.22 6.98
N GLY A 41 22.94 -2.25 7.60
CA GLY A 41 22.85 -2.46 9.03
C GLY A 41 21.42 -2.43 9.53
N ASP A 42 21.19 -3.06 10.68
CA ASP A 42 19.88 -3.13 11.33
C ASP A 42 18.73 -3.47 10.34
N ARG A 43 17.64 -2.73 10.42
CA ARG A 43 16.47 -2.91 9.55
C ARG A 43 16.76 -2.63 8.06
N ALA A 44 17.72 -1.75 7.77
CA ALA A 44 18.06 -1.41 6.38
C ALA A 44 18.64 -2.58 5.59
N ASP A 45 19.13 -3.62 6.26
CA ASP A 45 19.56 -4.84 5.58
C ASP A 45 18.40 -5.60 4.93
N LEU A 46 17.16 -5.38 5.36
CA LEU A 46 15.98 -5.89 4.69
C LEU A 46 15.70 -5.19 3.35
N TYR A 47 16.19 -3.96 3.17
CA TYR A 47 15.94 -3.17 1.94
C TYR A 47 16.90 -3.51 0.80
N LYS A 48 17.96 -4.26 1.09
CA LYS A 48 18.98 -4.66 0.13
C LYS A 48 18.58 -5.94 -0.62
N VAL A 49 19.17 -6.11 -1.78
CA VAL A 49 19.21 -7.41 -2.46
C VAL A 49 20.28 -8.24 -1.77
N ASN A 50 19.87 -9.21 -0.96
CA ASN A 50 20.76 -10.12 -0.25
C ASN A 50 20.87 -11.46 -1.00
N LYS A 51 21.81 -12.32 -0.62
CA LYS A 51 21.98 -13.66 -1.20
C LYS A 51 20.93 -14.62 -0.63
N VAL A 52 19.68 -14.45 -1.05
CA VAL A 52 18.52 -15.27 -0.69
C VAL A 52 17.73 -15.62 -1.94
N PRO A 53 16.83 -16.61 -1.92
CA PRO A 53 15.92 -16.84 -3.03
C PRO A 53 15.02 -15.62 -3.29
N HIS A 54 14.88 -15.21 -4.56
CA HIS A 54 14.12 -14.02 -4.95
C HIS A 54 12.79 -14.38 -5.57
N GLY A 55 11.77 -13.60 -5.24
CA GLY A 55 10.46 -13.63 -5.87
C GLY A 55 10.44 -12.93 -7.24
N THR A 56 9.30 -12.96 -7.90
CA THR A 56 9.09 -12.34 -9.21
C THR A 56 8.11 -11.18 -9.10
N VAL A 57 8.39 -10.08 -9.79
CA VAL A 57 7.48 -8.94 -9.91
C VAL A 57 6.91 -8.90 -11.32
N ARG A 58 5.57 -8.82 -11.41
CA ARG A 58 4.83 -8.72 -12.67
C ARG A 58 3.99 -7.45 -12.70
N ARG A 59 3.85 -6.87 -13.89
CA ARG A 59 2.90 -5.80 -14.19
C ARG A 59 1.82 -6.37 -15.08
N MET A 60 0.56 -6.21 -14.67
CA MET A 60 -0.57 -6.84 -15.35
C MET A 60 -1.71 -5.85 -15.54
N TRP A 61 -2.36 -5.95 -16.68
CA TRP A 61 -3.55 -5.18 -16.99
C TRP A 61 -4.80 -5.99 -16.66
N TYR A 62 -5.82 -5.32 -16.15
CA TYR A 62 -7.13 -5.90 -15.89
C TYR A 62 -8.23 -4.91 -16.27
N ASN A 63 -9.35 -5.43 -16.72
CA ASN A 63 -10.53 -4.61 -17.00
C ASN A 63 -11.27 -4.31 -15.69
N SER A 64 -11.67 -3.04 -15.50
CA SER A 64 -12.52 -2.57 -14.41
C SER A 64 -13.85 -2.03 -14.96
N PRO A 65 -14.90 -2.84 -15.00
CA PRO A 65 -16.23 -2.37 -15.41
C PRO A 65 -16.76 -1.23 -14.56
N THR A 66 -16.53 -1.26 -13.25
CA THR A 66 -16.97 -0.20 -12.32
C THR A 66 -16.35 1.15 -12.67
N LEU A 67 -15.09 1.17 -13.11
CA LEU A 67 -14.39 2.41 -13.48
C LEU A 67 -14.42 2.69 -15.00
N GLY A 68 -14.94 1.75 -15.80
CA GLY A 68 -15.07 1.90 -17.26
C GLY A 68 -13.74 2.00 -17.99
N MET A 69 -12.68 1.35 -17.46
CA MET A 69 -11.33 1.41 -18.06
C MET A 69 -10.52 0.16 -17.74
N ASP A 70 -9.52 -0.13 -18.57
CA ASP A 70 -8.49 -1.08 -18.25
C ASP A 70 -7.47 -0.42 -17.31
N ARG A 71 -7.05 -1.16 -16.30
CA ARG A 71 -6.16 -0.68 -15.25
C ARG A 71 -4.99 -1.62 -15.04
N ARG A 72 -3.88 -1.09 -14.55
CA ARG A 72 -2.67 -1.86 -14.24
C ARG A 72 -2.53 -2.11 -12.74
N LEU A 73 -1.94 -3.24 -12.39
CA LEU A 73 -1.50 -3.59 -11.04
C LEU A 73 -0.11 -4.26 -11.11
N THR A 74 0.61 -4.19 -10.00
CA THR A 74 1.91 -4.83 -9.81
C THR A 74 1.77 -5.98 -8.82
N VAL A 75 2.28 -7.15 -9.16
CA VAL A 75 2.15 -8.37 -8.34
C VAL A 75 3.53 -8.94 -8.05
N TYR A 76 3.83 -9.13 -6.77
CA TYR A 76 4.95 -9.95 -6.31
C TYR A 76 4.47 -11.37 -6.03
N THR A 77 5.22 -12.36 -6.50
CA THR A 77 5.05 -13.77 -6.15
C THR A 77 6.33 -14.29 -5.50
N PRO A 78 6.23 -15.12 -4.43
CA PRO A 78 7.41 -15.54 -3.67
C PRO A 78 8.33 -16.48 -4.48
N ALA A 79 9.57 -16.59 -4.06
CA ALA A 79 10.53 -17.49 -4.67
C ALA A 79 9.98 -18.92 -4.78
N GLY A 80 10.23 -19.57 -5.91
CA GLY A 80 9.73 -20.92 -6.20
C GLY A 80 8.26 -20.98 -6.63
N TYR A 81 7.54 -19.86 -6.69
CA TYR A 81 6.16 -19.83 -7.16
C TYR A 81 6.02 -20.46 -8.54
N GLU A 82 6.89 -20.14 -9.51
CA GLU A 82 6.78 -20.61 -10.91
C GLU A 82 6.84 -22.13 -11.05
N ASN A 83 7.65 -22.76 -10.20
CA ASN A 83 7.97 -24.20 -10.31
C ASN A 83 7.09 -25.09 -9.45
N GLY A 84 6.12 -24.51 -8.71
CA GLY A 84 5.29 -25.22 -7.74
C GLY A 84 3.81 -25.25 -8.10
N LYS A 85 3.06 -26.03 -7.29
CA LYS A 85 1.59 -26.09 -7.34
C LYS A 85 0.95 -25.53 -6.07
N LYS A 86 1.74 -25.08 -5.09
CA LYS A 86 1.27 -24.52 -3.82
C LYS A 86 0.37 -23.32 -4.08
N ARG A 87 -0.66 -23.15 -3.27
CA ARG A 87 -1.49 -21.95 -3.18
C ARG A 87 -0.99 -21.07 -2.04
N TYR A 88 -1.19 -19.76 -2.17
CA TYR A 88 -0.61 -18.77 -1.27
C TYR A 88 -1.68 -17.82 -0.75
N PRO A 89 -1.52 -17.28 0.47
CA PRO A 89 -2.30 -16.14 0.94
C PRO A 89 -1.98 -14.92 0.07
N VAL A 90 -2.90 -13.95 0.08
CA VAL A 90 -2.78 -12.72 -0.73
C VAL A 90 -2.80 -11.49 0.17
N PHE A 91 -1.83 -10.65 0.00
CA PHE A 91 -1.74 -9.35 0.64
C PHE A 91 -1.94 -8.22 -0.39
N TYR A 92 -2.99 -7.43 -0.22
CA TYR A 92 -3.27 -6.25 -1.02
C TYR A 92 -2.65 -5.03 -0.33
N LEU A 93 -1.67 -4.37 -0.99
CA LEU A 93 -0.85 -3.31 -0.42
C LEU A 93 -1.05 -2.00 -1.20
N LEU A 94 -1.63 -1.00 -0.54
CA LEU A 94 -2.16 0.20 -1.16
C LEU A 94 -1.25 1.41 -0.92
N HIS A 95 -0.99 2.20 -1.98
CA HIS A 95 -0.17 3.40 -1.94
C HIS A 95 -0.93 4.62 -1.40
N GLY A 96 -0.19 5.69 -1.08
CA GLY A 96 -0.72 6.98 -0.66
C GLY A 96 -1.02 7.95 -1.80
N ALA A 97 -1.56 9.12 -1.47
CA ALA A 97 -1.83 10.17 -2.45
C ALA A 97 -0.57 10.54 -3.25
N GLY A 98 -0.73 10.72 -4.56
CA GLY A 98 0.36 11.02 -5.49
C GLY A 98 1.22 9.82 -5.89
N GLY A 99 1.02 8.65 -5.28
CA GLY A 99 1.61 7.38 -5.69
C GLY A 99 0.78 6.64 -6.74
N ASP A 100 1.19 5.42 -7.01
CA ASP A 100 0.54 4.48 -7.93
C ASP A 100 0.97 3.04 -7.62
N GLU A 101 0.66 2.09 -8.49
CA GLU A 101 0.96 0.66 -8.33
C GLU A 101 2.46 0.32 -8.29
N GLU A 102 3.35 1.28 -8.60
CA GLU A 102 4.81 1.10 -8.53
C GLU A 102 5.42 1.58 -7.20
N ALA A 103 4.69 2.39 -6.43
CA ALA A 103 5.24 3.08 -5.26
C ALA A 103 5.81 2.12 -4.21
N TRP A 104 5.08 1.06 -3.87
CA TRP A 104 5.53 0.08 -2.88
C TRP A 104 6.72 -0.76 -3.34
N ILE A 105 6.84 -1.07 -4.64
CA ILE A 105 8.02 -1.76 -5.18
C ILE A 105 9.24 -0.84 -5.14
N ALA A 106 9.10 0.39 -5.60
CA ALA A 106 10.22 1.33 -5.72
C ALA A 106 10.65 1.89 -4.35
N LEU A 107 9.74 2.61 -3.69
CA LEU A 107 9.99 3.32 -2.43
C LEU A 107 9.88 2.41 -1.20
N GLY A 108 8.91 1.49 -1.22
CA GLY A 108 8.66 0.54 -0.14
C GLY A 108 9.64 -0.61 -0.09
N ARG A 109 10.38 -0.89 -1.18
CA ARG A 109 11.30 -2.03 -1.27
C ARG A 109 10.64 -3.38 -0.98
N THR A 110 9.35 -3.50 -1.31
CA THR A 110 8.50 -4.62 -0.90
C THR A 110 9.05 -5.98 -1.30
N SER A 111 9.58 -6.14 -2.54
CA SER A 111 10.15 -7.42 -2.97
C SER A 111 11.37 -7.81 -2.15
N GLN A 112 12.28 -6.86 -1.87
CA GLN A 112 13.48 -7.11 -1.07
C GLN A 112 13.13 -7.44 0.38
N ILE A 113 12.21 -6.67 0.98
CA ILE A 113 11.76 -6.92 2.36
C ILE A 113 11.16 -8.34 2.47
N LEU A 114 10.27 -8.71 1.54
CA LEU A 114 9.63 -10.02 1.57
C LEU A 114 10.60 -11.16 1.30
N ASP A 115 11.48 -11.04 0.30
CA ASP A 115 12.50 -12.06 0.02
C ASP A 115 13.35 -12.34 1.27
N ASN A 116 13.79 -11.25 1.94
CA ASN A 116 14.61 -11.36 3.15
C ASN A 116 13.84 -11.92 4.34
N LEU A 117 12.60 -11.45 4.60
CA LEU A 117 11.79 -11.95 5.71
C LEU A 117 11.37 -13.41 5.52
N ILE A 118 11.00 -13.81 4.31
CA ILE A 118 10.63 -15.20 3.98
C ILE A 118 11.86 -16.11 4.16
N ALA A 119 13.04 -15.69 3.68
CA ALA A 119 14.27 -16.46 3.85
C ALA A 119 14.69 -16.59 5.32
N GLN A 120 14.35 -15.62 6.17
CA GLN A 120 14.58 -15.65 7.62
C GLN A 120 13.50 -16.44 8.39
N GLY A 121 12.46 -16.95 7.72
CA GLY A 121 11.32 -17.59 8.36
C GLY A 121 10.45 -16.65 9.22
N LYS A 122 10.54 -15.33 8.97
CA LYS A 122 9.78 -14.29 9.68
C LYS A 122 8.50 -13.88 8.98
N ALA A 123 8.35 -14.23 7.71
CA ALA A 123 7.12 -14.05 6.95
C ALA A 123 6.77 -15.33 6.21
N GLU A 124 5.48 -15.63 6.13
CA GLU A 124 4.97 -16.70 5.28
C GLU A 124 5.11 -16.30 3.80
N PRO A 125 5.48 -17.24 2.92
CA PRO A 125 5.44 -16.97 1.49
C PRO A 125 4.04 -16.57 1.04
N MET A 126 3.90 -15.40 0.42
CA MET A 126 2.62 -14.82 0.03
C MET A 126 2.71 -14.14 -1.35
N ILE A 127 1.55 -13.95 -1.97
CA ILE A 127 1.39 -13.07 -3.14
C ILE A 127 1.08 -11.68 -2.61
N VAL A 128 1.77 -10.65 -3.12
CA VAL A 128 1.45 -9.25 -2.79
C VAL A 128 0.97 -8.52 -4.03
N VAL A 129 -0.19 -7.87 -3.92
CA VAL A 129 -0.86 -7.15 -5.01
C VAL A 129 -0.84 -5.67 -4.69
N MET A 130 -0.13 -4.90 -5.48
CA MET A 130 -0.05 -3.44 -5.38
C MET A 130 -0.91 -2.84 -6.48
N THR A 131 -1.93 -2.09 -6.08
CA THR A 131 -2.95 -1.54 -6.99
C THR A 131 -2.74 -0.04 -7.17
N ASN A 132 -3.34 0.53 -8.20
CA ASN A 132 -3.47 1.97 -8.33
C ASN A 132 -4.77 2.43 -7.66
N GLY A 133 -4.66 3.16 -6.54
CA GLY A 133 -5.80 3.71 -5.79
C GLY A 133 -6.42 4.95 -6.44
N ASN A 134 -5.82 5.49 -7.51
CA ASN A 134 -6.33 6.65 -8.22
C ASN A 134 -7.41 6.19 -9.21
N ALA A 135 -8.68 6.34 -8.89
CA ALA A 135 -9.80 5.85 -9.69
C ALA A 135 -9.91 6.49 -11.09
N TRP A 136 -9.17 7.57 -11.34
CA TRP A 136 -9.10 8.29 -12.62
C TRP A 136 -7.93 7.87 -13.53
N GLN A 137 -7.02 7.04 -13.03
CA GLN A 137 -5.83 6.58 -13.75
C GLN A 137 -5.97 5.12 -14.16
N ASP A 138 -5.56 4.81 -15.36
CA ASP A 138 -5.40 3.44 -15.84
C ASP A 138 -4.10 2.80 -15.34
N ALA A 139 -3.00 3.58 -15.26
CA ALA A 139 -1.69 3.11 -14.81
C ALA A 139 -0.85 4.24 -14.23
N ALA A 140 0.32 3.88 -13.72
CA ALA A 140 1.37 4.81 -13.32
C ALA A 140 1.71 5.79 -14.45
N PRO A 141 2.12 7.03 -14.15
CA PRO A 141 2.57 7.98 -15.15
C PRO A 141 3.64 7.41 -16.09
N GLY A 142 3.45 7.59 -17.38
CA GLY A 142 4.31 7.04 -18.43
C GLY A 142 3.93 5.63 -18.91
N GLU A 143 2.96 4.99 -18.26
CA GLU A 143 2.49 3.63 -18.61
C GLU A 143 1.05 3.63 -19.16
N SER A 144 0.47 4.80 -19.37
CA SER A 144 -0.85 5.01 -19.94
C SER A 144 -0.79 5.37 -21.41
N PRO A 145 -1.71 4.89 -22.28
CA PRO A 145 -1.81 5.32 -23.67
C PRO A 145 -2.34 6.75 -23.83
N LYS A 146 -2.84 7.37 -22.76
CA LYS A 146 -3.40 8.73 -22.79
C LYS A 146 -2.34 9.83 -22.84
N GLY A 147 -1.07 9.48 -23.08
CA GLY A 147 0.02 10.42 -23.24
C GLY A 147 0.67 10.84 -21.91
N PHE A 148 1.15 12.07 -21.87
CA PHE A 148 1.95 12.57 -20.75
C PHE A 148 1.08 12.92 -19.55
N THR A 149 1.32 12.26 -18.42
CA THR A 149 0.65 12.55 -17.13
C THR A 149 1.67 13.03 -16.11
N VAL A 150 1.44 14.22 -15.55
CA VAL A 150 2.24 14.74 -14.43
C VAL A 150 1.70 14.20 -13.13
N PRO A 151 2.50 13.54 -12.30
CA PRO A 151 2.08 13.12 -10.97
C PRO A 151 1.67 14.33 -10.13
N SER A 152 0.52 14.25 -9.49
CA SER A 152 -0.02 15.31 -8.64
C SER A 152 -0.75 14.72 -7.44
N MET A 153 -0.65 15.41 -6.29
CA MET A 153 -1.40 15.08 -5.08
C MET A 153 -2.91 15.30 -5.26
N SER A 154 -3.30 16.25 -6.10
CA SER A 154 -4.70 16.63 -6.33
C SER A 154 -4.91 16.99 -7.81
N PRO A 155 -4.84 16.03 -8.72
CA PRO A 155 -5.06 16.28 -10.13
C PRO A 155 -6.52 16.68 -10.39
N LYS A 156 -6.74 17.50 -11.42
CA LYS A 156 -8.09 17.92 -11.85
C LYS A 156 -8.98 16.74 -12.22
N GLU A 157 -8.37 15.72 -12.80
CA GLU A 157 -9.05 14.47 -13.21
C GLU A 157 -9.68 13.73 -12.03
N ARG A 158 -9.18 13.93 -10.81
CA ARG A 158 -9.78 13.34 -9.60
C ARG A 158 -11.25 13.74 -9.43
N ALA A 159 -11.62 14.95 -9.82
CA ALA A 159 -12.98 15.44 -9.68
C ALA A 159 -13.99 14.71 -10.59
N SER A 160 -13.53 14.05 -11.67
CA SER A 160 -14.36 13.27 -12.57
C SER A 160 -14.51 11.80 -12.16
N ALA A 161 -13.72 11.32 -11.19
CA ALA A 161 -13.83 9.95 -10.72
C ALA A 161 -15.07 9.75 -9.84
N PRO A 162 -15.77 8.62 -9.97
CA PRO A 162 -16.90 8.30 -9.09
C PRO A 162 -16.47 8.26 -7.63
N GLU A 163 -17.25 8.87 -6.74
CA GLU A 163 -17.02 8.77 -5.30
C GLU A 163 -17.06 7.30 -4.85
N GLY A 164 -16.02 6.85 -4.13
CA GLY A 164 -15.89 5.44 -3.72
C GLY A 164 -15.61 4.47 -4.89
N GLY A 165 -15.30 4.98 -6.07
CA GLY A 165 -15.12 4.16 -7.27
C GLY A 165 -14.01 3.11 -7.11
N PHE A 166 -12.90 3.45 -6.47
CA PHE A 166 -11.82 2.49 -6.20
C PHE A 166 -12.28 1.40 -5.23
N GLU A 167 -12.92 1.77 -4.14
CA GLU A 167 -13.42 0.82 -3.13
C GLU A 167 -14.49 -0.12 -3.72
N LEU A 168 -15.43 0.44 -4.50
CA LEU A 168 -16.47 -0.34 -5.15
C LEU A 168 -15.92 -1.31 -6.20
N SER A 169 -14.83 -0.93 -6.88
CA SER A 169 -14.17 -1.78 -7.90
C SER A 169 -13.27 -2.86 -7.27
N PHE A 170 -13.02 -2.84 -5.97
CA PHE A 170 -12.04 -3.74 -5.34
C PHE A 170 -12.34 -5.25 -5.52
N PRO A 171 -13.60 -5.72 -5.50
CA PRO A 171 -13.92 -7.12 -5.80
C PRO A 171 -13.48 -7.58 -7.21
N GLU A 172 -13.38 -6.67 -8.17
CA GLU A 172 -12.88 -6.96 -9.53
C GLU A 172 -11.38 -7.32 -9.48
N ILE A 173 -10.61 -6.61 -8.65
CA ILE A 173 -9.20 -6.87 -8.42
C ILE A 173 -9.02 -8.24 -7.77
N VAL A 174 -9.79 -8.53 -6.71
CA VAL A 174 -9.75 -9.83 -6.02
C VAL A 174 -10.06 -10.97 -7.00
N LYS A 175 -11.14 -10.84 -7.78
CA LYS A 175 -11.55 -11.82 -8.80
C LYS A 175 -10.46 -12.01 -9.88
N PHE A 176 -9.85 -10.93 -10.34
CA PHE A 176 -8.75 -10.97 -11.32
C PHE A 176 -7.54 -11.74 -10.76
N VAL A 177 -7.14 -11.45 -9.52
CA VAL A 177 -6.01 -12.10 -8.85
C VAL A 177 -6.27 -13.59 -8.65
N GLU A 178 -7.45 -13.96 -8.17
CA GLU A 178 -7.82 -15.36 -7.95
C GLU A 178 -7.92 -16.17 -9.25
N LYS A 179 -8.28 -15.54 -10.36
CA LYS A 179 -8.29 -16.17 -11.68
C LYS A 179 -6.89 -16.42 -12.23
N ASN A 180 -5.93 -15.54 -11.95
CA ASN A 180 -4.61 -15.54 -12.60
C ASN A 180 -3.50 -16.13 -11.73
N PHE A 181 -3.73 -16.27 -10.41
CA PHE A 181 -2.72 -16.74 -9.47
C PHE A 181 -3.25 -17.90 -8.61
N ARG A 182 -2.32 -18.70 -8.08
CA ARG A 182 -2.63 -19.77 -7.15
C ARG A 182 -2.82 -19.22 -5.75
N THR A 183 -4.01 -18.74 -5.47
CA THR A 183 -4.41 -18.13 -4.20
C THR A 183 -5.14 -19.12 -3.29
N LEU A 184 -5.13 -18.84 -1.99
CA LEU A 184 -6.07 -19.36 -1.01
C LEU A 184 -7.26 -18.39 -0.93
N PRO A 185 -8.45 -18.73 -1.53
CA PRO A 185 -9.48 -17.73 -1.85
C PRO A 185 -10.50 -17.50 -0.72
N ASP A 186 -10.04 -17.45 0.52
CA ASP A 186 -10.91 -17.20 1.67
C ASP A 186 -10.42 -16.02 2.52
N LYS A 187 -11.29 -15.51 3.39
CA LYS A 187 -11.04 -14.37 4.27
C LYS A 187 -9.76 -14.53 5.10
N LYS A 188 -9.52 -15.74 5.64
CA LYS A 188 -8.40 -16.03 6.55
C LYS A 188 -7.03 -15.92 5.87
N HIS A 189 -7.02 -15.95 4.54
CA HIS A 189 -5.81 -15.87 3.74
C HIS A 189 -5.74 -14.58 2.91
N ARG A 190 -6.53 -13.56 3.28
CA ARG A 190 -6.45 -12.23 2.65
C ARG A 190 -6.12 -11.15 3.67
N ALA A 191 -5.12 -10.36 3.33
CA ALA A 191 -4.73 -9.14 4.03
C ALA A 191 -4.93 -7.93 3.13
N ILE A 192 -5.26 -6.79 3.73
CA ILE A 192 -5.25 -5.47 3.09
C ILE A 192 -4.56 -4.48 4.01
N ALA A 193 -3.59 -3.74 3.50
CA ALA A 193 -3.01 -2.61 4.21
C ALA A 193 -2.60 -1.51 3.24
N GLY A 194 -2.37 -0.33 3.77
CA GLY A 194 -1.89 0.76 2.93
C GLY A 194 -1.45 1.98 3.73
N LEU A 195 -0.68 2.84 3.07
CA LEU A 195 -0.18 4.06 3.65
C LEU A 195 -1.06 5.27 3.29
N SER A 196 -1.27 6.19 4.24
CA SER A 196 -1.96 7.46 4.00
C SER A 196 -3.33 7.26 3.33
N MET A 197 -3.55 7.74 2.10
CA MET A 197 -4.74 7.45 1.30
C MET A 197 -5.02 5.94 1.20
N GLY A 198 -3.98 5.10 1.04
CA GLY A 198 -4.12 3.65 1.03
C GLY A 198 -4.60 3.08 2.37
N GLY A 199 -4.23 3.70 3.50
CA GLY A 199 -4.79 3.37 4.81
C GLY A 199 -6.28 3.72 4.90
N PHE A 200 -6.67 4.88 4.37
CA PHE A 200 -8.09 5.25 4.22
C PHE A 200 -8.86 4.25 3.36
N HIS A 201 -8.32 3.87 2.19
CA HIS A 201 -8.92 2.85 1.33
C HIS A 201 -9.01 1.50 2.04
N SER A 202 -7.96 1.07 2.75
CA SER A 202 -7.95 -0.19 3.50
C SER A 202 -9.04 -0.23 4.57
N CYS A 203 -9.21 0.86 5.32
CA CYS A 203 -10.31 1.00 6.28
C CYS A 203 -11.67 0.94 5.60
N SER A 204 -11.87 1.69 4.53
CA SER A 204 -13.16 1.80 3.83
C SER A 204 -13.56 0.50 3.15
N ILE A 205 -12.62 -0.15 2.44
CA ILE A 205 -12.84 -1.43 1.75
C ILE A 205 -13.15 -2.54 2.76
N SER A 206 -12.32 -2.71 3.79
CA SER A 206 -12.50 -3.79 4.77
C SER A 206 -13.77 -3.64 5.61
N LYS A 207 -14.18 -2.41 5.88
CA LYS A 207 -15.44 -2.09 6.54
C LYS A 207 -16.66 -2.33 5.66
N TYR A 208 -16.57 -1.99 4.37
CA TYR A 208 -17.66 -2.18 3.41
C TYR A 208 -17.83 -3.65 2.99
N TYR A 209 -16.71 -4.39 2.91
CA TYR A 209 -16.68 -5.82 2.62
C TYR A 209 -16.14 -6.62 3.82
N PRO A 210 -16.91 -6.76 4.94
CA PRO A 210 -16.40 -7.28 6.20
C PRO A 210 -16.03 -8.77 6.19
N ASP A 211 -16.43 -9.50 5.16
CA ASP A 211 -16.09 -10.91 4.95
C ASP A 211 -14.94 -11.12 3.95
N MET A 212 -14.29 -10.02 3.49
CA MET A 212 -13.24 -10.12 2.47
C MET A 212 -11.84 -10.29 3.06
N PHE A 213 -11.53 -9.64 4.19
CA PHE A 213 -10.18 -9.59 4.79
C PHE A 213 -10.21 -9.94 6.27
N ASP A 214 -9.24 -10.75 6.69
CA ASP A 214 -9.03 -11.09 8.11
C ASP A 214 -7.89 -10.28 8.75
N TYR A 215 -7.01 -9.70 7.93
CA TYR A 215 -5.90 -8.87 8.33
C TYR A 215 -6.03 -7.49 7.69
N VAL A 216 -6.07 -6.45 8.51
CA VAL A 216 -6.26 -5.06 8.06
C VAL A 216 -5.18 -4.18 8.67
N GLY A 217 -4.45 -3.42 7.84
CA GLY A 217 -3.39 -2.52 8.27
C GLY A 217 -3.62 -1.07 7.81
N LEU A 218 -3.53 -0.13 8.75
CA LEU A 218 -3.64 1.30 8.50
C LEU A 218 -2.30 1.97 8.84
N PHE A 219 -1.52 2.33 7.81
CA PHE A 219 -0.20 2.93 7.97
C PHE A 219 -0.30 4.45 7.76
N SER A 220 -0.16 5.25 8.80
CA SER A 220 -0.38 6.70 8.72
C SER A 220 -1.69 7.04 8.01
N GLY A 221 -2.74 6.30 8.29
CA GLY A 221 -4.05 6.43 7.67
C GLY A 221 -5.15 6.21 8.69
N THR A 222 -6.32 6.72 8.40
CA THR A 222 -7.48 6.66 9.30
C THR A 222 -8.77 6.58 8.49
N ALA A 223 -9.86 6.33 9.17
CA ALA A 223 -11.18 6.44 8.59
C ALA A 223 -11.57 7.91 8.38
N SER A 224 -12.23 8.20 7.29
CA SER A 224 -12.93 9.47 7.10
C SER A 224 -14.43 9.26 7.27
N ARG A 225 -15.04 10.12 8.06
CA ARG A 225 -16.49 10.27 8.08
C ARG A 225 -16.88 11.32 7.04
N ASN A 226 -17.78 10.97 6.16
CA ASN A 226 -18.38 11.92 5.23
C ASN A 226 -19.90 11.79 5.33
N ASP A 227 -20.48 12.50 6.29
CA ASP A 227 -21.92 12.48 6.56
C ASP A 227 -22.76 13.07 5.44
N LYS A 228 -22.10 13.74 4.45
CA LYS A 228 -22.75 14.27 3.26
C LYS A 228 -22.66 13.34 2.05
N SER A 229 -21.89 12.26 2.15
CA SER A 229 -21.75 11.30 1.08
C SER A 229 -23.04 10.50 0.89
N THR A 230 -23.41 10.26 -0.36
CA THR A 230 -24.43 9.29 -0.75
C THR A 230 -23.82 7.95 -1.20
N CYS A 231 -22.52 7.87 -1.29
CA CYS A 231 -21.82 6.65 -1.67
C CYS A 231 -21.98 5.57 -0.60
N PRO A 232 -22.45 4.37 -0.96
CA PRO A 232 -22.72 3.30 -0.01
C PRO A 232 -21.47 2.86 0.77
N VAL A 233 -20.27 3.10 0.26
CA VAL A 233 -19.01 2.82 0.98
C VAL A 233 -18.87 3.68 2.24
N TYR A 234 -19.28 4.94 2.18
CA TYR A 234 -19.02 5.94 3.21
C TYR A 234 -20.23 6.19 4.14
N THR A 235 -21.44 5.86 3.71
CA THR A 235 -22.64 5.95 4.55
C THR A 235 -22.62 4.94 5.68
N ASP A 236 -23.36 5.20 6.76
CA ASP A 236 -23.49 4.33 7.93
C ASP A 236 -22.14 3.82 8.47
N PHE A 237 -21.26 4.77 8.73
CA PHE A 237 -19.89 4.48 9.16
C PHE A 237 -19.83 3.56 10.40
N GLU A 238 -20.60 3.90 11.44
CA GLU A 238 -20.56 3.17 12.71
C GLU A 238 -21.20 1.79 12.61
N GLY A 239 -22.32 1.65 11.90
CA GLY A 239 -22.97 0.36 11.68
C GLY A 239 -22.06 -0.62 10.93
N LYS A 240 -21.38 -0.15 9.89
CA LYS A 240 -20.41 -0.96 9.14
C LYS A 240 -19.17 -1.32 9.97
N LEU A 241 -18.66 -0.39 10.79
CA LEU A 241 -17.55 -0.66 11.69
C LEU A 241 -17.93 -1.74 12.72
N LYS A 242 -19.09 -1.63 13.35
CA LYS A 242 -19.60 -2.66 14.26
C LYS A 242 -19.75 -4.02 13.58
N THR A 243 -20.26 -4.04 12.35
CA THR A 243 -20.40 -5.26 11.56
C THR A 243 -19.04 -5.90 11.27
N GLN A 244 -18.04 -5.09 10.88
CA GLN A 244 -16.67 -5.58 10.63
C GLN A 244 -16.07 -6.23 11.88
N PHE A 245 -16.13 -5.56 13.03
CA PHE A 245 -15.56 -6.09 14.27
C PHE A 245 -16.35 -7.27 14.86
N ALA A 246 -17.66 -7.36 14.59
CA ALA A 246 -18.46 -8.55 14.91
C ALA A 246 -17.99 -9.79 14.13
N LYS A 247 -17.38 -9.62 12.96
CA LYS A 247 -16.74 -10.69 12.16
C LYS A 247 -15.35 -11.08 12.67
N LYS A 248 -14.86 -10.44 13.72
CA LYS A 248 -13.61 -10.73 14.44
C LYS A 248 -12.41 -10.87 13.49
N PRO A 249 -11.93 -9.80 12.86
CA PRO A 249 -10.71 -9.84 12.09
C PRO A 249 -9.57 -10.41 12.96
N ALA A 250 -8.71 -11.24 12.37
CA ALA A 250 -7.58 -11.84 13.07
C ALA A 250 -6.56 -10.78 13.49
N LEU A 251 -6.40 -9.74 12.67
CA LEU A 251 -5.55 -8.58 12.98
C LEU A 251 -6.19 -7.29 12.43
N TYR A 252 -6.28 -6.29 13.29
CA TYR A 252 -6.53 -4.90 12.89
C TYR A 252 -5.37 -4.06 13.42
N PHE A 253 -4.45 -3.69 12.53
CA PHE A 253 -3.19 -3.04 12.87
C PHE A 253 -3.22 -1.58 12.46
N ILE A 254 -2.81 -0.69 13.37
CA ILE A 254 -2.72 0.75 13.15
C ILE A 254 -1.30 1.19 13.47
N ALA A 255 -0.66 1.92 12.56
CA ALA A 255 0.67 2.46 12.81
C ALA A 255 0.76 3.92 12.37
N CYS A 256 1.41 4.76 13.19
CA CYS A 256 1.57 6.18 12.90
C CYS A 256 2.81 6.75 13.60
N GLY A 257 3.50 7.66 12.93
CA GLY A 257 4.56 8.45 13.55
C GLY A 257 3.98 9.55 14.44
N ASN A 258 4.59 9.80 15.59
CA ASN A 258 4.10 10.84 16.52
C ASN A 258 4.37 12.28 16.03
N ARG A 259 5.14 12.44 14.94
CA ARG A 259 5.34 13.71 14.22
C ARG A 259 4.62 13.75 12.87
N ASP A 260 3.75 12.78 12.61
CA ASP A 260 2.94 12.71 11.40
C ASP A 260 1.78 13.72 11.48
N PHE A 261 1.48 14.42 10.38
CA PHE A 261 0.38 15.38 10.35
C PHE A 261 -1.00 14.71 10.55
N VAL A 262 -1.12 13.41 10.28
CA VAL A 262 -2.35 12.64 10.55
C VAL A 262 -2.40 12.04 11.95
N PHE A 263 -1.38 12.25 12.80
CA PHE A 263 -1.28 11.63 14.12
C PHE A 263 -2.50 11.90 14.99
N LYS A 264 -2.99 13.15 14.99
CA LYS A 264 -4.21 13.50 15.74
C LYS A 264 -5.42 12.71 15.23
N SER A 265 -5.62 12.63 13.93
CA SER A 265 -6.75 11.91 13.34
C SER A 265 -6.69 10.40 13.63
N VAL A 266 -5.47 9.83 13.62
CA VAL A 266 -5.25 8.44 14.02
C VAL A 266 -5.58 8.22 15.50
N THR A 267 -5.18 9.14 16.37
CA THR A 267 -5.50 9.09 17.80
C THR A 267 -7.01 9.18 18.04
N ASP A 268 -7.71 10.09 17.36
CA ASP A 268 -9.16 10.24 17.45
C ASP A 268 -9.88 8.97 16.95
N PHE A 269 -9.37 8.33 15.89
CA PHE A 269 -9.92 7.07 15.36
C PHE A 269 -9.69 5.91 16.34
N ARG A 270 -8.52 5.79 16.95
CA ARG A 270 -8.23 4.78 17.97
C ARG A 270 -9.17 4.94 19.16
N LYS A 271 -9.36 6.18 19.62
CA LYS A 271 -10.35 6.45 20.68
C LYS A 271 -11.75 5.97 20.31
N LEU A 272 -12.18 6.18 19.08
CA LEU A 272 -13.47 5.66 18.59
C LEU A 272 -13.52 4.13 18.63
N LEU A 273 -12.44 3.44 18.28
CA LEU A 273 -12.35 1.98 18.38
C LEU A 273 -12.43 1.51 19.83
N ASP A 274 -11.70 2.17 20.74
CA ASP A 274 -11.72 1.88 22.17
C ASP A 274 -13.12 2.07 22.76
N ASP A 275 -13.79 3.20 22.47
CA ASP A 275 -15.16 3.51 22.91
C ASP A 275 -16.20 2.47 22.42
N ASN A 276 -15.91 1.76 21.30
CA ASN A 276 -16.75 0.69 20.76
C ASN A 276 -16.27 -0.73 21.11
N GLY A 277 -15.24 -0.89 21.95
CA GLY A 277 -14.70 -2.19 22.33
C GLY A 277 -14.05 -2.98 21.18
N CYS A 278 -13.60 -2.29 20.14
CA CYS A 278 -12.94 -2.86 18.98
C CYS A 278 -11.49 -3.20 19.31
N LYS A 279 -11.06 -4.44 19.04
CA LYS A 279 -9.67 -4.86 19.30
C LYS A 279 -8.78 -4.49 18.12
N TYR A 280 -7.64 -3.89 18.40
CA TYR A 280 -6.60 -3.56 17.40
C TYR A 280 -5.22 -3.58 18.06
N GLU A 281 -4.19 -3.68 17.23
CA GLU A 281 -2.79 -3.46 17.63
C GLU A 281 -2.33 -2.09 17.17
N TYR A 282 -1.51 -1.41 17.99
CA TYR A 282 -0.99 -0.09 17.65
C TYR A 282 0.52 -0.01 17.76
N LEU A 283 1.14 0.51 16.70
CA LEU A 283 2.57 0.82 16.66
C LEU A 283 2.77 2.33 16.47
N GLU A 284 3.42 2.96 17.45
CA GLU A 284 3.88 4.35 17.34
C GLU A 284 5.38 4.40 16.99
N THR A 285 5.73 5.30 16.08
CA THR A 285 7.13 5.60 15.74
C THR A 285 7.45 7.08 15.93
N GLY A 286 8.73 7.44 15.93
CA GLY A 286 9.18 8.80 16.23
C GLY A 286 9.22 9.77 15.05
N GLU A 287 8.96 9.30 13.81
CA GLU A 287 9.08 10.11 12.60
C GLU A 287 7.72 10.63 12.10
N GLY A 288 7.73 11.37 10.98
CA GLY A 288 6.54 11.92 10.34
C GLY A 288 5.96 11.03 9.25
N HIS A 289 5.32 11.68 8.26
CA HIS A 289 4.64 11.05 7.11
C HIS A 289 5.63 10.66 6.01
N ILE A 290 6.43 9.61 6.23
CA ILE A 290 7.60 9.28 5.40
C ILE A 290 7.76 7.78 5.16
N TRP A 291 8.40 7.43 4.05
CA TRP A 291 8.66 6.05 3.64
C TRP A 291 9.47 5.22 4.64
N ARG A 292 10.35 5.85 5.43
CA ARG A 292 11.06 5.18 6.52
C ARG A 292 10.08 4.51 7.48
N ASN A 293 9.06 5.23 7.92
CA ASN A 293 8.02 4.69 8.78
C ASN A 293 7.22 3.58 8.08
N TRP A 294 6.81 3.78 6.85
CA TRP A 294 5.98 2.81 6.12
C TRP A 294 6.73 1.51 5.81
N ARG A 295 8.04 1.55 5.59
CA ARG A 295 8.86 0.33 5.51
C ARG A 295 8.89 -0.41 6.84
N ILE A 296 8.94 0.31 7.98
CA ILE A 296 8.82 -0.28 9.31
C ILE A 296 7.46 -0.96 9.45
N TYR A 297 6.37 -0.26 9.14
CA TYR A 297 5.02 -0.79 9.29
C TYR A 297 4.76 -2.01 8.40
N LEU A 298 5.32 -2.03 7.20
CA LEU A 298 5.26 -3.21 6.32
C LEU A 298 5.96 -4.43 6.94
N THR A 299 7.06 -4.23 7.66
CA THR A 299 7.80 -5.32 8.30
C THR A 299 7.17 -5.82 9.59
N GLU A 300 6.41 -4.98 10.29
CA GLU A 300 5.76 -5.32 11.56
C GLU A 300 4.36 -5.92 11.36
N PHE A 301 3.66 -5.52 10.28
CA PHE A 301 2.35 -6.06 9.90
C PHE A 301 2.46 -7.48 9.34
#